data_0d19323cec758fae3a19ed57762404a9
#
_entry.id   0d19323cec758fae3a19ed57762404a9
#
_cell.length_a   1.000
_cell.length_b   1.000
_cell.length_c   1.000
_cell.angle_alpha   90.00
_cell.angle_beta   90.00
_cell.angle_gamma   90.00
#
_symmetry.space_group_name_H-M   'P 1'
#
loop_
_entity.id
_entity.type
_entity.pdbx_description
1 polymer ?
#
loop_
_entity_poly.entity_id
_entity_poly.type
_entity_poly.pdbx_seq_one_letter_code
_entity_poly.pdbx_strand_id
1 'polypeptide(L)'
;VWGEYPSWGLDHTYADSIYGILPEWLEEIDRDFNHPSIVGWCPLNETWDLNNRKQFDDMLAMVYRATKAADPTRPCIDTSGHFHVQTDIYDVHDYDQNPETFRARYEDMRVNGTLQGMPRNHFGYTTTFVSEYGGIRWAPEGAGWGYGNAPKTGEEFIERFKGLTDALLDNPAIGGLCYTQLTDVEQE
;
A
#
# COMPACT_ATOMS: atom_id res chain seq x y z
N VAL A 1 2.75 -2.39 12.90
CA VAL A 1 3.02 -1.11 12.21
C VAL A 1 4.22 -1.32 11.31
N TRP A 2 4.26 -0.72 10.13
CA TRP A 2 5.52 -0.48 9.43
C TRP A 2 5.90 1.00 9.47
N GLY A 3 7.20 1.28 9.36
CA GLY A 3 7.69 2.63 9.18
C GLY A 3 7.50 3.02 7.71
N GLU A 4 6.81 4.11 7.48
CA GLU A 4 6.54 4.63 6.13
C GLU A 4 6.99 6.07 6.01
N TYR A 5 7.78 6.36 4.98
CA TYR A 5 8.25 7.70 4.70
C TYR A 5 7.14 8.53 4.01
N PRO A 6 6.92 9.78 4.42
CA PRO A 6 5.90 10.64 3.81
C PRO A 6 6.33 11.14 2.44
N SER A 7 6.35 10.24 1.45
CA SER A 7 6.87 10.50 0.11
C SER A 7 5.91 11.23 -0.83
N TRP A 8 4.71 11.58 -0.35
CA TRP A 8 3.70 12.24 -1.18
C TRP A 8 4.19 13.58 -1.71
N GLY A 9 4.09 13.77 -3.03
CA GLY A 9 4.62 14.94 -3.71
C GLY A 9 6.05 14.80 -4.23
N LEU A 10 6.76 13.72 -3.91
CA LEU A 10 8.06 13.42 -4.50
C LEU A 10 7.90 13.03 -5.98
N ASP A 11 8.72 13.59 -6.86
CA ASP A 11 8.75 13.18 -8.27
C ASP A 11 9.66 11.95 -8.46
N HIS A 12 9.07 10.76 -8.37
CA HIS A 12 9.74 9.47 -8.51
C HIS A 12 10.14 9.11 -9.95
N THR A 13 9.96 10.03 -10.90
CA THR A 13 10.44 9.87 -12.29
C THR A 13 11.80 10.53 -12.53
N TYR A 14 12.35 11.23 -11.53
CA TYR A 14 13.67 11.84 -11.57
C TYR A 14 14.66 11.16 -10.65
N ALA A 15 15.86 10.91 -11.18
CA ALA A 15 16.97 10.36 -10.40
C ALA A 15 17.36 11.24 -9.20
N ASP A 16 17.32 12.55 -9.37
CA ASP A 16 17.75 13.51 -8.34
C ASP A 16 16.86 13.51 -7.09
N SER A 17 15.64 12.98 -7.19
CA SER A 17 14.75 12.83 -6.04
C SER A 17 15.36 11.98 -4.93
N ILE A 18 16.32 11.11 -5.24
CA ILE A 18 17.04 10.30 -4.25
C ILE A 18 17.82 11.15 -3.25
N TYR A 19 18.32 12.32 -3.66
CA TYR A 19 19.10 13.20 -2.79
C TYR A 19 18.26 13.82 -1.67
N GLY A 20 16.96 13.95 -1.88
CA GLY A 20 16.04 14.40 -0.84
C GLY A 20 15.63 13.27 0.09
N ILE A 21 15.15 12.17 -0.47
CA ILE A 21 14.55 11.10 0.32
C ILE A 21 15.58 10.27 1.09
N LEU A 22 16.69 9.88 0.47
CA LEU A 22 17.55 8.84 1.02
C LEU A 22 18.19 9.22 2.36
N PRO A 23 18.73 10.44 2.57
CA PRO A 23 19.29 10.81 3.85
C PRO A 23 18.27 10.79 4.99
N GLU A 24 17.10 11.41 4.78
CA GLU A 24 16.04 11.50 5.79
C GLU A 24 15.47 10.11 6.11
N TRP A 25 15.27 9.28 5.11
CA TRP A 25 14.79 7.91 5.28
C TRP A 25 15.75 7.06 6.13
N LEU A 26 17.05 7.16 5.88
CA LEU A 26 18.05 6.44 6.69
C LEU A 26 18.11 6.93 8.13
N GLU A 27 17.93 8.24 8.36
CA GLU A 27 17.80 8.79 9.71
C GLU A 27 16.55 8.30 10.42
N GLU A 28 15.43 8.15 9.71
CA GLU A 28 14.19 7.57 10.25
C GLU A 28 14.39 6.11 10.66
N ILE A 29 15.01 5.30 9.80
CA ILE A 29 15.33 3.91 10.15
C ILE A 29 16.23 3.84 11.39
N ASP A 30 17.29 4.65 11.47
CA ASP A 30 18.20 4.66 12.61
C ASP A 30 17.49 5.06 13.92
N ARG A 31 16.65 6.10 13.87
CA ARG A 31 15.84 6.54 14.99
C ARG A 31 14.89 5.43 15.49
N ASP A 32 14.24 4.73 14.58
CA ASP A 32 13.14 3.83 14.89
C ASP A 32 13.55 2.35 14.93
N PHE A 33 14.81 2.04 14.63
CA PHE A 33 15.35 0.69 14.56
C PHE A 33 15.00 -0.19 15.77
N ASN A 34 15.06 0.38 16.98
CA ASN A 34 14.82 -0.32 18.24
C ASN A 34 13.34 -0.39 18.67
N HIS A 35 12.40 0.04 17.82
CA HIS A 35 10.98 -0.07 18.12
C HIS A 35 10.43 -1.44 17.72
N PRO A 36 10.09 -2.33 18.66
CA PRO A 36 9.67 -3.71 18.35
C PRO A 36 8.30 -3.79 17.69
N SER A 37 7.50 -2.73 17.75
CA SER A 37 6.21 -2.64 17.07
C SER A 37 6.33 -2.42 15.56
N ILE A 38 7.49 -1.96 15.08
CA ILE A 38 7.75 -1.82 13.65
C ILE A 38 8.14 -3.19 13.10
N VAL A 39 7.34 -3.70 12.17
CA VAL A 39 7.52 -5.03 11.57
C VAL A 39 8.01 -5.00 10.13
N GLY A 40 8.09 -3.84 9.52
CA GLY A 40 8.56 -3.63 8.15
C GLY A 40 8.79 -2.16 7.83
N TRP A 41 9.38 -1.92 6.66
CA TRP A 41 9.73 -0.60 6.15
C TRP A 41 9.10 -0.35 4.78
N CYS A 42 8.67 0.90 4.55
CA CYS A 42 8.07 1.34 3.29
C CYS A 42 8.56 2.74 2.93
N PRO A 43 9.59 2.89 2.10
CA PRO A 43 10.16 4.20 1.77
C PRO A 43 9.32 5.05 0.82
N LEU A 44 8.45 4.42 0.02
CA LEU A 44 7.70 5.12 -1.01
C LEU A 44 6.24 4.66 -1.04
N ASN A 45 5.35 5.57 -1.38
CA ASN A 45 3.93 5.29 -1.55
C ASN A 45 3.48 5.62 -2.98
N GLU A 46 2.71 4.73 -3.60
CA GLU A 46 2.00 4.91 -4.87
C GLU A 46 2.84 5.55 -5.99
N THR A 47 3.98 4.95 -6.29
CA THR A 47 4.81 5.38 -7.40
C THR A 47 4.26 4.88 -8.74
N TRP A 48 4.26 5.73 -9.75
CA TRP A 48 3.75 5.43 -11.10
C TRP A 48 4.43 6.27 -12.17
N ASP A 49 4.07 6.03 -13.41
CA ASP A 49 4.49 6.88 -14.51
C ASP A 49 3.79 8.25 -14.42
N LEU A 50 4.53 9.34 -14.45
CA LEU A 50 4.04 10.71 -14.24
C LEU A 50 4.38 11.61 -15.43
N ASN A 51 3.42 12.37 -15.94
CA ASN A 51 3.62 13.35 -17.02
C ASN A 51 4.35 12.78 -18.25
N ASN A 52 3.96 11.59 -18.72
CA ASN A 52 4.59 10.84 -19.79
C ASN A 52 6.06 10.44 -19.53
N ARG A 53 6.51 10.53 -18.29
CA ARG A 53 7.79 9.98 -17.84
C ARG A 53 7.54 8.70 -17.07
N LYS A 54 8.40 7.71 -17.29
CA LYS A 54 8.35 6.47 -16.54
C LYS A 54 8.88 6.66 -15.13
N GLN A 55 8.32 5.89 -14.20
CA GLN A 55 8.93 5.70 -12.89
C GLN A 55 10.42 5.37 -13.05
N PHE A 56 11.25 5.98 -12.23
CA PHE A 56 12.69 5.72 -12.27
C PHE A 56 13.03 4.50 -11.39
N ASP A 57 12.92 3.34 -11.99
CA ASP A 57 13.03 2.04 -11.32
C ASP A 57 14.37 1.87 -10.55
N ASP A 58 15.47 2.41 -11.08
CA ASP A 58 16.77 2.33 -10.41
C ASP A 58 16.78 3.10 -9.07
N MET A 59 16.04 4.20 -8.95
CA MET A 59 15.90 4.92 -7.68
C MET A 59 15.19 4.06 -6.64
N LEU A 60 14.08 3.43 -7.01
CA LEU A 60 13.34 2.52 -6.12
C LEU A 60 14.23 1.37 -5.66
N ALA A 61 14.95 0.76 -6.59
CA ALA A 61 15.88 -0.32 -6.29
C ALA A 61 17.03 0.13 -5.35
N MET A 62 17.54 1.35 -5.54
CA MET A 62 18.58 1.91 -4.66
C MET A 62 18.05 2.16 -3.25
N VAL A 63 16.87 2.76 -3.12
CA VAL A 63 16.24 3.03 -1.81
C VAL A 63 15.93 1.73 -1.08
N TYR A 64 15.37 0.73 -1.77
CA TYR A 64 15.18 -0.61 -1.20
C TYR A 64 16.49 -1.20 -0.68
N ARG A 65 17.56 -1.20 -1.49
CA ARG A 65 18.86 -1.76 -1.08
C ARG A 65 19.47 -1.01 0.09
N ALA A 66 19.33 0.30 0.13
CA ALA A 66 19.79 1.11 1.26
C ALA A 66 19.01 0.79 2.54
N THR A 67 17.69 0.62 2.44
CA THR A 67 16.84 0.16 3.54
C THR A 67 17.31 -1.19 4.09
N LYS A 68 17.54 -2.17 3.21
CA LYS A 68 18.01 -3.51 3.59
C LYS A 68 19.45 -3.51 4.13
N ALA A 69 20.27 -2.53 3.73
CA ALA A 69 21.61 -2.35 4.30
C ALA A 69 21.56 -1.73 5.71
N ALA A 70 20.61 -0.81 5.94
CA ALA A 70 20.40 -0.20 7.25
C ALA A 70 19.71 -1.17 8.24
N ASP A 71 18.71 -1.92 7.76
CA ASP A 71 18.01 -2.95 8.55
C ASP A 71 17.78 -4.23 7.73
N PRO A 72 18.66 -5.23 7.84
CA PRO A 72 18.47 -6.51 7.16
C PRO A 72 17.45 -7.42 7.84
N THR A 73 16.96 -7.06 9.02
CA THR A 73 16.13 -7.95 9.86
C THR A 73 14.64 -7.86 9.54
N ARG A 74 14.19 -6.72 9.02
CA ARG A 74 12.79 -6.48 8.67
C ARG A 74 12.56 -6.51 7.17
N PRO A 75 11.37 -6.95 6.71
CA PRO A 75 10.99 -6.83 5.32
C PRO A 75 10.85 -5.36 4.90
N CYS A 76 11.10 -5.10 3.62
CA CYS A 76 10.89 -3.81 3.00
C CYS A 76 9.94 -3.95 1.80
N ILE A 77 8.91 -3.12 1.80
CA ILE A 77 8.05 -2.85 0.64
C ILE A 77 8.69 -1.65 -0.06
N ASP A 78 9.16 -1.79 -1.29
CA ASP A 78 9.89 -0.73 -1.99
C ASP A 78 9.02 0.49 -2.31
N THR A 79 7.77 0.23 -2.67
CA THR A 79 6.71 1.23 -2.84
C THR A 79 5.37 0.61 -2.50
N SER A 80 4.59 1.24 -1.64
CA SER A 80 3.27 0.75 -1.28
C SER A 80 2.30 0.90 -2.45
N GLY A 81 1.63 -0.19 -2.78
CA GLY A 81 0.43 -0.22 -3.61
C GLY A 81 0.59 -0.16 -5.11
N HIS A 82 1.80 0.04 -5.68
CA HIS A 82 1.83 0.29 -7.11
C HIS A 82 2.96 -0.44 -7.88
N PHE A 83 3.89 0.24 -8.52
CA PHE A 83 4.84 -0.37 -9.46
C PHE A 83 6.11 -0.88 -8.77
N HIS A 84 6.04 -2.02 -8.12
CA HIS A 84 7.19 -2.65 -7.48
C HIS A 84 8.34 -2.93 -8.45
N VAL A 85 9.56 -2.76 -7.95
CA VAL A 85 10.80 -3.05 -8.64
C VAL A 85 11.58 -4.15 -7.93
N GLN A 86 11.77 -3.99 -6.62
CA GLN A 86 12.42 -4.95 -5.76
C GLN A 86 11.80 -4.87 -4.37
N THR A 87 11.05 -5.89 -3.97
CA THR A 87 10.29 -5.88 -2.72
C THR A 87 10.37 -7.22 -2.01
N ASP A 88 10.32 -7.22 -0.68
CA ASP A 88 10.19 -8.43 0.14
C ASP A 88 8.73 -8.87 0.26
N ILE A 89 7.79 -7.94 0.18
CA ILE A 89 6.36 -8.18 0.27
C ILE A 89 5.72 -7.59 -0.98
N TYR A 90 4.90 -8.39 -1.65
CA TYR A 90 4.04 -7.88 -2.71
C TYR A 90 2.79 -7.27 -2.09
N ASP A 91 2.57 -5.98 -2.32
CA ASP A 91 1.39 -5.32 -1.81
C ASP A 91 0.60 -4.60 -2.91
N VAL A 92 -0.66 -4.31 -2.60
CA VAL A 92 -1.57 -3.60 -3.49
C VAL A 92 -2.48 -2.67 -2.69
N HIS A 93 -2.88 -1.56 -3.34
CA HIS A 93 -4.01 -0.74 -2.93
C HIS A 93 -5.24 -1.14 -3.75
N ASP A 94 -6.34 -1.42 -3.09
CA ASP A 94 -7.58 -1.80 -3.75
C ASP A 94 -8.80 -1.16 -3.07
N TYR A 95 -9.33 -0.16 -3.71
CA TYR A 95 -10.46 0.62 -3.23
C TYR A 95 -11.80 0.23 -3.88
N ASP A 96 -11.91 -0.99 -4.39
CA ASP A 96 -13.20 -1.51 -4.83
C ASP A 96 -14.18 -1.54 -3.65
N GLN A 97 -15.32 -0.92 -3.82
CA GLN A 97 -16.34 -0.75 -2.77
C GLN A 97 -17.40 -1.85 -2.77
N ASN A 98 -17.36 -2.76 -3.72
CA ASN A 98 -18.28 -3.88 -3.80
C ASN A 98 -17.63 -5.15 -3.22
N PRO A 99 -18.10 -5.67 -2.08
CA PRO A 99 -17.53 -6.87 -1.45
C PRO A 99 -17.52 -8.12 -2.34
N GLU A 100 -18.48 -8.26 -3.26
CA GLU A 100 -18.55 -9.42 -4.16
C GLU A 100 -17.46 -9.39 -5.22
N THR A 101 -17.29 -8.25 -5.92
CA THR A 101 -16.23 -8.09 -6.94
C THR A 101 -14.85 -8.09 -6.29
N PHE A 102 -14.71 -7.47 -5.13
CA PHE A 102 -13.49 -7.49 -4.33
C PHE A 102 -13.09 -8.92 -3.95
N ARG A 103 -14.00 -9.71 -3.37
CA ARG A 103 -13.77 -11.12 -3.02
C ARG A 103 -13.41 -11.96 -4.25
N ALA A 104 -14.12 -11.79 -5.35
CA ALA A 104 -13.88 -12.55 -6.59
C ALA A 104 -12.48 -12.29 -7.16
N ARG A 105 -11.98 -11.05 -7.09
CA ARG A 105 -10.65 -10.67 -7.55
C ARG A 105 -9.55 -11.40 -6.77
N TYR A 106 -9.65 -11.44 -5.45
CA TYR A 106 -8.66 -12.10 -4.61
C TYR A 106 -8.77 -13.63 -4.67
N GLU A 107 -9.96 -14.18 -4.89
CA GLU A 107 -10.11 -15.60 -5.14
C GLU A 107 -9.50 -16.00 -6.49
N ASP A 108 -9.67 -15.18 -7.53
CA ASP A 108 -9.00 -15.39 -8.83
C ASP A 108 -7.47 -15.33 -8.67
N MET A 109 -6.95 -14.37 -7.91
CA MET A 109 -5.53 -14.28 -7.59
C MET A 109 -5.03 -15.55 -6.88
N ARG A 110 -5.78 -16.08 -5.92
CA ARG A 110 -5.45 -17.31 -5.19
C ARG A 110 -5.34 -18.51 -6.14
N VAL A 111 -6.21 -18.58 -7.14
CA VAL A 111 -6.27 -19.70 -8.10
C VAL A 111 -5.22 -19.53 -9.21
N ASN A 112 -5.08 -18.35 -9.76
CA ASN A 112 -4.30 -18.08 -10.95
C ASN A 112 -2.92 -17.46 -10.68
N GLY A 113 -2.66 -17.04 -9.44
CA GLY A 113 -1.38 -16.47 -9.02
C GLY A 113 -1.12 -15.05 -9.53
N THR A 114 -2.13 -14.38 -10.08
CA THR A 114 -2.01 -13.02 -10.63
C THR A 114 -3.19 -12.17 -10.22
N LEU A 115 -2.92 -10.92 -9.82
CA LEU A 115 -3.97 -9.92 -9.61
C LEU A 115 -4.21 -9.16 -10.92
N GLN A 116 -5.43 -9.21 -11.42
CA GLN A 116 -5.79 -8.51 -12.65
C GLN A 116 -5.66 -6.99 -12.49
N GLY A 117 -5.11 -6.32 -13.51
CA GLY A 117 -4.97 -4.87 -13.54
C GLY A 117 -3.61 -4.33 -13.09
N MET A 118 -2.66 -5.17 -12.72
CA MET A 118 -1.31 -4.77 -12.28
C MET A 118 -0.21 -5.30 -13.22
N PRO A 119 -0.09 -4.77 -14.46
CA PRO A 119 0.70 -5.39 -15.52
C PRO A 119 2.23 -5.32 -15.32
N ARG A 120 2.72 -4.46 -14.45
CA ARG A 120 4.17 -4.34 -14.17
C ARG A 120 4.64 -5.17 -12.99
N ASN A 121 3.73 -5.75 -12.25
CA ASN A 121 4.05 -6.46 -11.03
C ASN A 121 4.31 -7.94 -11.30
N HIS A 122 5.45 -8.43 -10.86
CA HIS A 122 5.83 -9.84 -10.98
C HIS A 122 5.42 -10.58 -9.71
N PHE A 123 4.37 -11.36 -9.83
CA PHE A 123 3.91 -12.26 -8.77
C PHE A 123 4.78 -13.50 -8.71
N GLY A 124 5.02 -14.03 -7.55
CA GLY A 124 5.53 -15.38 -7.46
C GLY A 124 6.46 -15.72 -6.30
N TYR A 125 6.86 -14.75 -5.49
CA TYR A 125 7.87 -15.04 -4.46
C TYR A 125 7.58 -14.47 -3.08
N THR A 126 6.53 -13.69 -2.93
CA THR A 126 6.29 -12.94 -1.71
C THR A 126 4.87 -13.14 -1.23
N THR A 127 4.67 -12.98 0.06
CA THR A 127 3.34 -12.88 0.64
C THR A 127 2.61 -11.67 0.05
N THR A 128 1.37 -11.86 -0.35
CA THR A 128 0.51 -10.77 -0.79
C THR A 128 -0.06 -10.03 0.41
N PHE A 129 0.01 -8.72 0.35
CA PHE A 129 -0.52 -7.82 1.37
C PHE A 129 -1.48 -6.82 0.70
N VAL A 130 -2.63 -6.56 1.30
CA VAL A 130 -3.51 -5.49 0.85
C VAL A 130 -3.29 -4.32 1.79
N SER A 131 -2.31 -3.49 1.45
CA SER A 131 -1.77 -2.43 2.31
C SER A 131 -2.72 -1.26 2.47
N GLU A 132 -3.60 -1.05 1.49
CA GLU A 132 -4.70 -0.11 1.60
C GLU A 132 -5.97 -0.70 0.96
N TYR A 133 -7.07 -0.68 1.70
CA TYR A 133 -8.40 -0.99 1.19
C TYR A 133 -9.46 -0.25 1.98
N GLY A 134 -10.67 -0.21 1.45
CA GLY A 134 -11.79 0.46 2.10
C GLY A 134 -11.89 1.92 1.68
N GLY A 135 -11.40 2.86 2.47
CA GLY A 135 -11.58 4.28 2.19
C GLY A 135 -13.06 4.65 1.97
N ILE A 136 -13.95 4.01 2.75
CA ILE A 136 -15.38 4.14 2.57
C ILE A 136 -15.79 5.55 2.97
N ARG A 137 -16.29 6.34 2.01
CA ARG A 137 -16.77 7.67 2.30
C ARG A 137 -17.86 7.64 3.36
N TRP A 138 -17.61 8.32 4.49
CA TRP A 138 -18.60 8.48 5.56
C TRP A 138 -18.63 9.92 6.05
N ALA A 139 -19.58 10.70 5.61
CA ALA A 139 -19.77 12.08 6.02
C ALA A 139 -21.27 12.39 6.17
N PRO A 140 -21.93 11.95 7.26
CA PRO A 140 -23.37 12.09 7.44
C PRO A 140 -23.84 13.54 7.52
N GLU A 141 -22.99 14.46 7.92
CA GLU A 141 -23.32 15.88 8.14
C GLU A 141 -22.58 16.87 7.23
N GLY A 142 -21.84 16.38 6.24
CA GLY A 142 -21.00 17.29 5.43
C GLY A 142 -20.45 16.75 4.13
N ALA A 143 -19.55 17.52 3.56
CA ALA A 143 -18.81 17.14 2.37
C ALA A 143 -17.56 16.35 2.81
N GLY A 144 -17.63 15.03 2.82
CA GLY A 144 -16.50 14.15 3.00
C GLY A 144 -15.96 13.65 1.66
N TRP A 145 -14.71 13.21 1.66
CA TRP A 145 -14.09 12.49 0.57
C TRP A 145 -14.04 10.99 0.89
N GLY A 146 -13.85 10.17 -0.13
CA GLY A 146 -13.71 8.73 -0.01
C GLY A 146 -14.11 8.03 -1.30
N TYR A 147 -13.88 6.71 -1.35
CA TYR A 147 -14.12 5.92 -2.55
C TYR A 147 -15.58 5.46 -2.67
N GLY A 148 -16.04 5.43 -3.92
CA GLY A 148 -17.37 4.95 -4.27
C GLY A 148 -18.53 5.81 -3.77
N ASN A 149 -19.71 5.20 -3.72
CA ASN A 149 -20.91 5.88 -3.21
C ASN A 149 -20.93 5.84 -1.67
N ALA A 150 -21.19 6.98 -1.06
CA ALA A 150 -21.35 7.03 0.39
C ALA A 150 -22.48 6.11 0.86
N PRO A 151 -22.27 5.31 1.91
CA PRO A 151 -23.35 4.59 2.57
C PRO A 151 -24.42 5.56 3.08
N LYS A 152 -25.67 5.15 3.08
CA LYS A 152 -26.80 5.98 3.55
C LYS A 152 -27.03 5.86 5.05
N THR A 153 -26.59 4.75 5.62
CA THR A 153 -26.76 4.46 7.06
C THR A 153 -25.47 3.85 7.63
N GLY A 154 -25.35 3.88 8.97
CA GLY A 154 -24.24 3.22 9.66
C GLY A 154 -24.23 1.71 9.45
N GLU A 155 -25.39 1.10 9.29
CA GLU A 155 -25.53 -0.33 9.01
C GLU A 155 -24.94 -0.67 7.63
N GLU A 156 -25.25 0.13 6.60
CA GLU A 156 -24.66 -0.05 5.26
C GLU A 156 -23.13 0.13 5.29
N PHE A 157 -22.62 1.08 6.07
CA PHE A 157 -21.18 1.25 6.27
C PHE A 157 -20.55 0.00 6.90
N ILE A 158 -21.10 -0.47 8.01
CA ILE A 158 -20.62 -1.65 8.73
C ILE A 158 -20.68 -2.91 7.86
N GLU A 159 -21.77 -3.10 7.11
CA GLU A 159 -21.93 -4.23 6.21
C GLU A 159 -20.88 -4.22 5.10
N ARG A 160 -20.61 -3.06 4.48
CA ARG A 160 -19.56 -2.92 3.46
C ARG A 160 -18.17 -3.15 4.04
N PHE A 161 -17.85 -2.48 5.15
CA PHE A 161 -16.59 -2.66 5.86
C PHE A 161 -16.33 -4.15 6.18
N LYS A 162 -17.35 -4.79 6.77
CA LYS A 162 -17.28 -6.22 7.10
C LYS A 162 -17.08 -7.08 5.86
N GLY A 163 -17.84 -6.85 4.80
CA GLY A 163 -17.77 -7.63 3.57
C GLY A 163 -16.40 -7.55 2.88
N LEU A 164 -15.80 -6.37 2.82
CA LEU A 164 -14.44 -6.16 2.29
C LEU A 164 -13.40 -6.85 3.19
N THR A 165 -13.49 -6.64 4.50
CA THR A 165 -12.54 -7.22 5.46
C THR A 165 -12.62 -8.75 5.50
N ASP A 166 -13.82 -9.33 5.54
CA ASP A 166 -14.00 -10.78 5.51
C ASP A 166 -13.50 -11.40 4.20
N ALA A 167 -13.58 -10.67 3.07
CA ALA A 167 -13.05 -11.15 1.80
C ALA A 167 -11.54 -11.41 1.85
N LEU A 168 -10.81 -10.58 2.60
CA LEU A 168 -9.37 -10.72 2.78
C LEU A 168 -9.02 -11.73 3.87
N LEU A 169 -9.72 -11.69 5.02
CA LEU A 169 -9.47 -12.58 6.16
C LEU A 169 -9.74 -14.06 5.83
N ASP A 170 -10.75 -14.32 4.99
CA ASP A 170 -11.12 -15.66 4.56
C ASP A 170 -10.16 -16.23 3.50
N ASN A 171 -9.28 -15.41 2.93
CA ASN A 171 -8.39 -15.82 1.84
C ASN A 171 -6.99 -16.17 2.37
N PRO A 172 -6.60 -17.45 2.37
CA PRO A 172 -5.31 -17.89 2.91
C PRO A 172 -4.09 -17.43 2.09
N ALA A 173 -4.28 -16.85 0.91
CA ALA A 173 -3.21 -16.27 0.11
C ALA A 173 -2.86 -14.83 0.52
N ILE A 174 -3.68 -14.21 1.37
CA ILE A 174 -3.44 -12.86 1.90
C ILE A 174 -2.70 -12.98 3.23
N GLY A 175 -1.49 -12.45 3.26
CA GLY A 175 -0.63 -12.46 4.46
C GLY A 175 -0.84 -11.28 5.39
N GLY A 176 -1.51 -10.23 4.92
CA GLY A 176 -1.82 -9.06 5.74
C GLY A 176 -2.73 -8.08 5.03
N LEU A 177 -3.32 -7.21 5.83
CA LEU A 177 -4.26 -6.20 5.35
C LEU A 177 -4.20 -4.95 6.24
N CYS A 178 -4.46 -3.78 5.64
CA CYS A 178 -4.58 -2.54 6.37
C CYS A 178 -5.74 -1.72 5.82
N TYR A 179 -6.72 -1.44 6.69
CA TYR A 179 -7.86 -0.60 6.31
C TYR A 179 -7.46 0.87 6.28
N THR A 180 -7.80 1.54 5.22
CA THR A 180 -7.66 2.99 5.07
C THR A 180 -8.99 3.66 5.43
N GLN A 181 -9.08 4.42 6.57
CA GLN A 181 -7.99 4.59 7.51
C GLN A 181 -8.49 4.65 8.96
N LEU A 182 -7.56 4.63 9.92
CA LEU A 182 -7.89 4.57 11.35
C LEU A 182 -8.53 5.88 11.86
N THR A 183 -8.05 7.01 11.36
CA THR A 183 -8.52 8.35 11.72
C THR A 183 -8.59 9.19 10.46
N ASP A 184 -9.56 10.09 10.42
CA ASP A 184 -9.73 11.01 9.29
C ASP A 184 -8.51 11.91 9.12
N VAL A 185 -8.17 12.20 7.87
CA VAL A 185 -7.18 13.21 7.48
C VAL A 185 -7.90 14.25 6.62
N GLU A 186 -7.93 15.49 7.10
CA GLU A 186 -8.63 16.61 6.46
C GLU A 186 -10.13 16.33 6.27
N GLN A 187 -10.57 15.95 5.06
CA GLN A 187 -11.97 15.67 4.73
C GLN A 187 -12.27 14.19 4.47
N GLU A 188 -11.29 13.33 4.70
CA GLU A 188 -11.40 11.90 4.47
C GLU A 188 -11.84 11.16 5.73
#